data_e31a1fc3ad69cc7d1089b11215b18b14
#
_entry.id   e31a1fc3ad69cc7d1089b11215b18b14
#
_cell.length_a   1.000
_cell.length_b   1.000
_cell.length_c   1.000
_cell.angle_alpha   90.00
_cell.angle_beta   90.00
_cell.angle_gamma   90.00
#
_symmetry.space_group_name_H-M   'P 1'
#
loop_
_entity.id
_entity.type
_entity.pdbx_description
1 polymer ?
#
loop_
_entity_poly.entity_id
_entity_poly.type
_entity_poly.pdbx_seq_one_letter_code
_entity_poly.pdbx_strand_id
1 'polypeptide(L)'
;MRLNKTLNGEKDERTPVWLMRQAGRYLPEYRALRASEPNFIEYCLNSEKAAEATLQPIDRYGFDAAIIFSDILMIPWAMGANVRFVQGEGPKLDPLENPSSVLQMDSASMLDDLAPVFRALSLTRQKLDPDRNLIGFCGAPWTVATYMIEGGSSRDFERSRQFLWKDGDGMALLMDRLVNDSITYLAAKVEAGADTLMIFDSWASAVPSPFIPVSYTHLRAHET
;
A
#
# COMPACT_ATOMS: atom_id res chain seq x y z
N MET A 1 12.65 -11.95 -15.92
CA MET A 1 12.23 -12.00 -14.49
C MET A 1 11.29 -13.17 -14.29
N ARG A 2 11.56 -14.02 -13.29
CA ARG A 2 10.82 -15.27 -13.04
C ARG A 2 9.38 -15.04 -12.60
N LEU A 3 9.14 -14.07 -11.70
CA LEU A 3 7.78 -13.77 -11.24
C LEU A 3 6.89 -13.30 -12.40
N ASN A 4 7.37 -12.41 -13.28
CA ASN A 4 6.59 -11.96 -14.43
C ASN A 4 6.23 -13.10 -15.38
N LYS A 5 7.17 -14.02 -15.67
CA LYS A 5 6.86 -15.22 -16.45
C LYS A 5 5.70 -16.01 -15.84
N THR A 6 5.77 -16.28 -14.53
CA THR A 6 4.71 -17.02 -13.83
C THR A 6 3.37 -16.28 -13.87
N LEU A 7 3.36 -14.96 -13.69
CA LEU A 7 2.13 -14.15 -13.78
C LEU A 7 1.53 -14.16 -15.19
N ASN A 8 2.36 -14.26 -16.22
CA ASN A 8 1.94 -14.40 -17.62
C ASN A 8 1.57 -15.85 -18.00
N GLY A 9 1.55 -16.79 -17.06
CA GLY A 9 1.24 -18.20 -17.32
C GLY A 9 2.37 -19.00 -17.97
N GLU A 10 3.56 -18.44 -18.04
CA GLU A 10 4.73 -19.12 -18.57
C GLU A 10 5.34 -20.05 -17.51
N LYS A 11 5.87 -21.20 -17.96
CA LYS A 11 6.61 -22.12 -17.08
C LYS A 11 8.06 -21.66 -16.90
N ASP A 12 8.56 -21.79 -15.68
CA ASP A 12 9.98 -21.63 -15.35
C ASP A 12 10.50 -22.91 -14.67
N GLU A 13 11.80 -23.07 -14.55
CA GLU A 13 12.45 -24.23 -13.93
C GLU A 13 12.05 -24.41 -12.46
N ARG A 14 11.78 -23.32 -11.77
CA ARG A 14 11.29 -23.32 -10.39
C ARG A 14 10.24 -22.24 -10.13
N THR A 15 9.39 -22.47 -9.15
CA THR A 15 8.42 -21.46 -8.69
C THR A 15 9.15 -20.27 -8.06
N PRO A 16 8.80 -19.02 -8.44
CA PRO A 16 9.34 -17.83 -7.80
C PRO A 16 8.86 -17.71 -6.36
N VAL A 17 9.73 -17.24 -5.48
CA VAL A 17 9.43 -17.07 -4.05
C VAL A 17 9.72 -15.64 -3.63
N TRP A 18 8.74 -15.03 -2.98
CA TRP A 18 8.85 -13.79 -2.23
C TRP A 18 7.86 -13.81 -1.05
N LEU A 19 8.05 -12.96 -0.06
CA LEU A 19 7.18 -12.89 1.12
C LEU A 19 6.67 -11.45 1.30
N MET A 20 5.37 -11.31 1.59
CA MET A 20 4.71 -10.00 1.76
C MET A 20 5.43 -9.11 2.80
N ARG A 21 5.93 -9.70 3.88
CA ARG A 21 6.65 -9.00 4.95
C ARG A 21 8.08 -9.50 5.08
N GLN A 22 8.80 -9.58 3.95
CA GLN A 22 10.18 -10.05 3.93
C GLN A 22 11.15 -9.06 4.59
N ALA A 23 10.91 -7.75 4.57
CA ALA A 23 11.59 -6.79 5.42
C ALA A 23 10.86 -6.70 6.77
N GLY A 24 11.56 -6.84 7.89
CA GLY A 24 10.90 -6.81 9.17
C GLY A 24 11.80 -6.99 10.39
N ARG A 25 11.22 -6.88 11.58
CA ARG A 25 11.91 -6.87 12.88
C ARG A 25 12.65 -8.18 13.21
N TYR A 26 12.42 -9.26 12.49
CA TYR A 26 13.18 -10.50 12.63
C TYR A 26 14.61 -10.39 12.08
N LEU A 27 14.86 -9.42 11.16
CA LEU A 27 16.18 -9.12 10.62
C LEU A 27 16.94 -8.19 11.57
N PRO A 28 18.15 -8.56 12.02
CA PRO A 28 18.99 -7.66 12.85
C PRO A 28 19.32 -6.34 12.15
N GLU A 29 19.68 -6.39 10.87
CA GLU A 29 19.96 -5.23 10.03
C GLU A 29 18.75 -4.29 9.90
N TYR A 30 17.55 -4.84 9.76
CA TYR A 30 16.33 -4.04 9.76
C TYR A 30 16.11 -3.34 11.11
N ARG A 31 16.35 -4.04 12.24
CA ARG A 31 16.22 -3.42 13.56
C ARG A 31 17.20 -2.28 13.76
N ALA A 32 18.45 -2.45 13.31
CA ALA A 32 19.47 -1.40 13.37
C ALA A 32 19.08 -0.18 12.54
N LEU A 33 18.64 -0.40 11.30
CA LEU A 33 18.18 0.65 10.41
C LEU A 33 16.94 1.36 10.97
N ARG A 34 15.96 0.61 11.48
CA ARG A 34 14.73 1.14 12.08
C ARG A 34 14.98 1.96 13.37
N ALA A 35 15.99 1.62 14.14
CA ALA A 35 16.36 2.35 15.35
C ALA A 35 16.87 3.77 15.04
N SER A 36 17.42 4.00 13.86
CA SER A 36 17.89 5.31 13.40
C SER A 36 16.76 6.24 12.91
N GLU A 37 15.53 5.73 12.81
CA GLU A 37 14.36 6.50 12.37
C GLU A 37 13.11 6.05 13.16
N PRO A 38 12.85 6.65 14.33
CA PRO A 38 11.75 6.23 15.21
C PRO A 38 10.35 6.50 14.64
N ASN A 39 10.18 7.52 13.79
CA ASN A 39 8.92 7.80 13.13
C ASN A 39 8.75 6.86 11.93
N PHE A 40 7.65 6.13 11.88
CA PHE A 40 7.44 5.13 10.82
C PHE A 40 7.11 5.78 9.47
N ILE A 41 6.38 6.88 9.46
CA ILE A 41 6.07 7.63 8.23
C ILE A 41 7.37 8.23 7.67
N GLU A 42 8.17 8.89 8.49
CA GLU A 42 9.47 9.43 8.08
C GLU A 42 10.40 8.33 7.57
N TYR A 43 10.34 7.14 8.18
CA TYR A 43 11.10 5.99 7.69
C TYR A 43 10.64 5.55 6.29
N CYS A 44 9.34 5.50 6.02
CA CYS A 44 8.79 5.21 4.68
C CYS A 44 9.14 6.30 3.65
N LEU A 45 9.26 7.55 4.10
CA LEU A 45 9.61 8.70 3.27
C LEU A 45 11.13 8.94 3.16
N ASN A 46 11.95 8.20 3.87
CA ASN A 46 13.40 8.24 3.68
C ASN A 46 13.79 7.27 2.56
N SER A 47 14.05 7.83 1.38
CA SER A 47 14.28 7.05 0.15
C SER A 47 15.43 6.06 0.29
N GLU A 48 16.53 6.47 0.92
CA GLU A 48 17.73 5.64 1.10
C GLU A 48 17.45 4.50 2.08
N LYS A 49 16.83 4.79 3.22
CA LYS A 49 16.49 3.77 4.23
C LYS A 49 15.41 2.81 3.74
N ALA A 50 14.42 3.29 3.01
CA ALA A 50 13.38 2.44 2.43
C ALA A 50 13.96 1.49 1.36
N ALA A 51 14.86 1.99 0.51
CA ALA A 51 15.55 1.16 -0.46
C ALA A 51 16.46 0.12 0.22
N GLU A 52 17.22 0.52 1.25
CA GLU A 52 18.04 -0.40 2.03
C GLU A 52 17.19 -1.50 2.69
N ALA A 53 16.11 -1.13 3.39
CA ALA A 53 15.19 -2.09 4.01
C ALA A 53 14.60 -3.07 2.98
N THR A 54 14.32 -2.59 1.76
CA THR A 54 13.82 -3.42 0.65
C THR A 54 14.84 -4.46 0.21
N LEU A 55 16.13 -4.11 0.16
CA LEU A 55 17.20 -4.99 -0.33
C LEU A 55 17.71 -6.00 0.71
N GLN A 56 17.66 -5.67 2.00
CA GLN A 56 18.15 -6.54 3.08
C GLN A 56 17.67 -8.01 2.97
N PRO A 57 16.36 -8.31 2.79
CA PRO A 57 15.92 -9.70 2.62
C PRO A 57 16.37 -10.34 1.29
N ILE A 58 16.62 -9.54 0.26
CA ILE A 58 17.14 -10.03 -1.01
C ILE A 58 18.59 -10.50 -0.83
N ASP A 59 19.40 -9.68 -0.18
CA ASP A 59 20.81 -10.00 0.08
C ASP A 59 20.96 -11.23 0.99
N ARG A 60 20.06 -11.37 1.97
CA ARG A 60 20.12 -12.46 2.95
C ARG A 60 19.56 -13.78 2.43
N TYR A 61 18.45 -13.76 1.70
CA TYR A 61 17.70 -14.98 1.35
C TYR A 61 17.63 -15.26 -0.15
N GLY A 62 17.99 -14.32 -0.99
CA GLY A 62 17.98 -14.50 -2.43
C GLY A 62 16.60 -14.65 -3.04
N PHE A 63 15.57 -14.00 -2.48
CA PHE A 63 14.20 -14.01 -3.03
C PHE A 63 14.15 -13.57 -4.49
N ASP A 64 13.15 -14.07 -5.24
CA ASP A 64 12.97 -13.78 -6.66
C ASP A 64 12.35 -12.41 -6.92
N ALA A 65 11.76 -11.78 -5.90
CA ALA A 65 11.24 -10.43 -5.98
C ALA A 65 11.51 -9.63 -4.71
N ALA A 66 11.81 -8.35 -4.90
CA ALA A 66 11.80 -7.34 -3.84
C ALA A 66 10.43 -6.68 -3.80
N ILE A 67 9.89 -6.41 -2.62
CA ILE A 67 8.73 -5.54 -2.44
C ILE A 67 9.19 -4.26 -1.74
N ILE A 68 8.86 -3.11 -2.36
CA ILE A 68 9.29 -1.82 -1.82
C ILE A 68 8.85 -1.65 -0.37
N PHE A 69 9.74 -1.19 0.51
CA PHE A 69 9.38 -0.88 1.87
C PHE A 69 8.56 0.41 1.91
N SER A 70 7.30 0.31 2.30
CA SER A 70 6.32 1.40 2.39
C SER A 70 5.13 0.94 3.24
N ASP A 71 4.05 1.72 3.27
CA ASP A 71 2.81 1.36 3.95
C ASP A 71 1.59 1.58 3.06
N ILE A 72 0.49 0.86 3.34
CA ILE A 72 -0.78 0.99 2.61
C ILE A 72 -1.52 2.30 2.91
N LEU A 73 -1.14 3.00 3.97
CA LEU A 73 -1.75 4.26 4.40
C LEU A 73 -1.01 5.50 3.90
N MET A 74 -0.07 5.33 2.95
CA MET A 74 0.65 6.49 2.38
C MET A 74 -0.29 7.40 1.57
N ILE A 75 -1.30 6.86 0.88
CA ILE A 75 -2.31 7.67 0.18
C ILE A 75 -3.12 8.51 1.17
N PRO A 76 -3.79 7.95 2.20
CA PRO A 76 -4.46 8.76 3.21
C PRO A 76 -3.55 9.80 3.87
N TRP A 77 -2.31 9.44 4.15
CA TRP A 77 -1.34 10.39 4.71
C TRP A 77 -1.12 11.59 3.77
N ALA A 78 -0.89 11.35 2.48
CA ALA A 78 -0.71 12.40 1.49
C ALA A 78 -2.00 13.21 1.22
N MET A 79 -3.17 12.64 1.48
CA MET A 79 -4.45 13.35 1.48
C MET A 79 -4.65 14.24 2.74
N GLY A 80 -3.69 14.28 3.65
CA GLY A 80 -3.75 15.06 4.88
C GLY A 80 -4.36 14.33 6.08
N ALA A 81 -4.62 13.03 5.99
CA ALA A 81 -5.02 12.25 7.16
C ALA A 81 -3.87 12.19 8.17
N ASN A 82 -4.20 12.39 9.44
CA ASN A 82 -3.22 12.31 10.53
C ASN A 82 -2.84 10.86 10.83
N VAL A 83 -2.06 10.25 9.93
CA VAL A 83 -1.60 8.86 10.08
C VAL A 83 -0.43 8.80 11.06
N ARG A 84 -0.56 8.00 12.10
CA ARG A 84 0.48 7.77 13.12
C ARG A 84 0.55 6.29 13.48
N PHE A 85 1.74 5.84 13.86
CA PHE A 85 1.96 4.45 14.26
C PHE A 85 2.25 4.38 15.77
N VAL A 86 1.36 3.71 16.50
CA VAL A 86 1.47 3.54 17.95
C VAL A 86 2.05 2.14 18.23
N GLN A 87 3.07 2.09 19.09
CA GLN A 87 3.71 0.83 19.43
C GLN A 87 2.71 -0.12 20.13
N GLY A 88 2.56 -1.30 19.57
CA GLY A 88 1.63 -2.33 20.09
C GLY A 88 0.19 -2.20 19.58
N GLU A 89 -0.21 -1.03 19.03
CA GLU A 89 -1.59 -0.79 18.56
C GLU A 89 -1.69 -0.71 17.04
N GLY A 90 -0.56 -0.50 16.36
CA GLY A 90 -0.53 -0.34 14.89
C GLY A 90 -0.89 1.07 14.42
N PRO A 91 -1.39 1.20 13.17
CA PRO A 91 -1.73 2.49 12.60
C PRO A 91 -2.97 3.10 13.27
N LYS A 92 -2.93 4.41 13.47
CA LYS A 92 -4.04 5.25 13.95
C LYS A 92 -4.21 6.43 13.02
N LEU A 93 -5.45 6.80 12.78
CA LEU A 93 -5.87 7.97 12.03
C LEU A 93 -6.94 8.70 12.82
N ASP A 94 -7.15 9.97 12.48
CA ASP A 94 -8.36 10.65 12.94
C ASP A 94 -9.52 10.15 12.07
N PRO A 95 -10.56 9.55 12.67
CA PRO A 95 -11.60 8.89 11.91
C PRO A 95 -12.45 9.90 11.14
N LEU A 96 -12.80 9.58 9.89
CA LEU A 96 -13.75 10.39 9.11
C LEU A 96 -15.09 10.49 9.85
N GLU A 97 -15.66 11.69 9.94
CA GLU A 97 -16.98 11.91 10.53
C GLU A 97 -18.07 11.21 9.71
N ASN A 98 -17.94 11.30 8.38
CA ASN A 98 -18.77 10.62 7.39
C ASN A 98 -17.92 10.39 6.12
N PRO A 99 -18.33 9.48 5.21
CA PRO A 99 -17.56 9.18 4.00
C PRO A 99 -17.36 10.39 3.08
N SER A 100 -18.37 11.28 2.97
CA SER A 100 -18.29 12.49 2.13
C SER A 100 -17.25 13.50 2.62
N SER A 101 -16.75 13.37 3.86
CA SER A 101 -15.65 14.22 4.36
C SER A 101 -14.38 14.11 3.51
N VAL A 102 -14.24 13.04 2.73
CA VAL A 102 -13.13 12.88 1.78
C VAL A 102 -13.05 14.03 0.75
N LEU A 103 -14.16 14.68 0.44
CA LEU A 103 -14.19 15.83 -0.48
C LEU A 103 -13.44 17.06 0.06
N GLN A 104 -13.22 17.12 1.36
CA GLN A 104 -12.45 18.19 2.03
C GLN A 104 -10.95 17.88 2.09
N MET A 105 -10.57 16.65 1.75
CA MET A 105 -9.17 16.24 1.74
C MET A 105 -8.52 16.59 0.39
N ASP A 106 -7.31 17.12 0.43
CA ASP A 106 -6.58 17.52 -0.78
C ASP A 106 -5.54 16.45 -1.15
N SER A 107 -5.52 16.02 -2.40
CA SER A 107 -4.49 15.16 -2.95
C SER A 107 -3.74 15.82 -4.14
N ALA A 108 -3.91 17.12 -4.34
CA ALA A 108 -3.24 17.81 -5.45
C ALA A 108 -1.70 17.71 -5.38
N SER A 109 -1.15 17.70 -4.16
CA SER A 109 0.29 17.51 -3.90
C SER A 109 0.72 16.06 -3.68
N MET A 110 -0.19 15.09 -3.78
CA MET A 110 0.07 13.68 -3.40
C MET A 110 1.34 13.09 -4.05
N LEU A 111 1.56 13.34 -5.32
CA LEU A 111 2.75 12.81 -6.01
C LEU A 111 4.04 13.48 -5.52
N ASP A 112 3.99 14.78 -5.21
CA ASP A 112 5.13 15.53 -4.68
C ASP A 112 5.43 15.07 -3.24
N ASP A 113 4.42 14.94 -2.40
CA ASP A 113 4.56 14.48 -1.01
C ASP A 113 5.08 13.04 -0.94
N LEU A 114 4.71 12.20 -1.90
CA LEU A 114 5.15 10.80 -2.02
C LEU A 114 6.37 10.60 -2.93
N ALA A 115 6.97 11.67 -3.47
CA ALA A 115 8.19 11.60 -4.29
C ALA A 115 9.33 10.78 -3.64
N PRO A 116 9.55 10.83 -2.31
CA PRO A 116 10.54 9.97 -1.66
C PRO A 116 10.29 8.47 -1.84
N VAL A 117 9.03 8.01 -1.91
CA VAL A 117 8.67 6.61 -2.15
C VAL A 117 9.05 6.19 -3.57
N PHE A 118 8.80 7.05 -4.56
CA PHE A 118 9.19 6.80 -5.94
C PHE A 118 10.71 6.80 -6.10
N ARG A 119 11.40 7.71 -5.43
CA ARG A 119 12.86 7.69 -5.37
C ARG A 119 13.41 6.43 -4.74
N ALA A 120 12.78 5.91 -3.67
CA ALA A 120 13.17 4.63 -3.07
C ALA A 120 13.04 3.46 -4.06
N LEU A 121 11.97 3.43 -4.87
CA LEU A 121 11.82 2.46 -5.97
C LEU A 121 12.96 2.56 -6.97
N SER A 122 13.26 3.76 -7.46
CA SER A 122 14.34 3.98 -8.43
C SER A 122 15.71 3.58 -7.87
N LEU A 123 16.01 3.91 -6.63
CA LEU A 123 17.24 3.49 -5.94
C LEU A 123 17.32 1.97 -5.77
N THR A 124 16.19 1.35 -5.43
CA THR A 124 16.10 -0.11 -5.32
C THR A 124 16.34 -0.76 -6.69
N ARG A 125 15.67 -0.27 -7.74
CA ARG A 125 15.82 -0.82 -9.10
C ARG A 125 17.26 -0.76 -9.60
N GLN A 126 17.97 0.33 -9.31
CA GLN A 126 19.38 0.48 -9.68
C GLN A 126 20.32 -0.53 -9.03
N LYS A 127 19.98 -0.99 -7.81
CA LYS A 127 20.81 -1.92 -7.03
C LYS A 127 20.35 -3.38 -7.13
N LEU A 128 19.06 -3.59 -7.44
CA LEU A 128 18.48 -4.92 -7.54
C LEU A 128 18.91 -5.59 -8.84
N ASP A 129 19.29 -6.86 -8.76
CA ASP A 129 19.59 -7.69 -9.93
C ASP A 129 18.46 -7.57 -10.98
N PRO A 130 18.78 -7.29 -12.26
CA PRO A 130 17.78 -7.12 -13.32
C PRO A 130 16.88 -8.34 -13.52
N ASP A 131 17.30 -9.55 -13.12
CA ASP A 131 16.49 -10.76 -13.19
C ASP A 131 15.47 -10.89 -12.06
N ARG A 132 15.50 -10.01 -11.06
CA ARG A 132 14.56 -9.99 -9.94
C ARG A 132 13.50 -8.92 -10.13
N ASN A 133 12.26 -9.27 -9.82
CA ASN A 133 11.14 -8.34 -9.86
C ASN A 133 11.21 -7.32 -8.72
N LEU A 134 10.77 -6.10 -9.01
CA LEU A 134 10.49 -5.08 -8.01
C LEU A 134 8.99 -4.85 -7.93
N ILE A 135 8.40 -5.17 -6.78
CA ILE A 135 6.97 -5.04 -6.53
C ILE A 135 6.68 -3.67 -5.93
N GLY A 136 5.86 -2.86 -6.63
CA GLY A 136 5.17 -1.71 -6.08
C GLY A 136 3.80 -2.12 -5.55
N PHE A 137 3.27 -1.44 -4.53
CA PHE A 137 1.96 -1.80 -3.98
C PHE A 137 1.18 -0.60 -3.46
N CYS A 138 -0.12 -0.79 -3.25
CA CYS A 138 -0.98 0.07 -2.44
C CYS A 138 -1.96 -0.78 -1.61
N GLY A 139 -2.67 -0.13 -0.69
CA GLY A 139 -3.85 -0.74 -0.07
C GLY A 139 -5.03 -0.72 -1.03
N ALA A 140 -5.87 -1.75 -1.00
CA ALA A 140 -7.12 -1.73 -1.74
C ALA A 140 -8.06 -0.63 -1.19
N PRO A 141 -8.84 0.02 -2.04
CA PRO A 141 -9.71 1.13 -1.64
C PRO A 141 -10.59 0.82 -0.43
N TRP A 142 -11.22 -0.36 -0.40
CA TRP A 142 -12.01 -0.79 0.75
C TRP A 142 -11.19 -0.90 2.04
N THR A 143 -10.05 -1.56 1.97
CA THR A 143 -9.15 -1.69 3.14
C THR A 143 -8.73 -0.31 3.65
N VAL A 144 -8.36 0.61 2.76
CA VAL A 144 -7.95 1.96 3.13
C VAL A 144 -9.12 2.76 3.70
N ALA A 145 -10.30 2.69 3.05
CA ALA A 145 -11.52 3.34 3.54
C ALA A 145 -11.87 2.89 4.96
N THR A 146 -11.78 1.58 5.27
CA THR A 146 -12.04 1.09 6.63
C THR A 146 -11.07 1.69 7.65
N TYR A 147 -9.78 1.81 7.36
CA TYR A 147 -8.83 2.50 8.24
C TYR A 147 -9.20 3.97 8.46
N MET A 148 -9.59 4.68 7.41
CA MET A 148 -9.99 6.10 7.51
C MET A 148 -11.27 6.28 8.31
N ILE A 149 -12.25 5.41 8.16
CA ILE A 149 -13.55 5.48 8.84
C ILE A 149 -13.44 5.06 10.31
N GLU A 150 -12.75 3.94 10.58
CA GLU A 150 -12.61 3.40 11.93
C GLU A 150 -11.56 4.15 12.77
N GLY A 151 -10.64 4.88 12.11
CA GLY A 151 -9.52 5.55 12.76
C GLY A 151 -8.38 4.61 13.14
N GLY A 152 -8.34 3.42 12.56
CA GLY A 152 -7.32 2.41 12.84
C GLY A 152 -7.82 0.99 12.55
N SER A 153 -7.17 0.00 13.15
CA SER A 153 -7.62 -1.38 13.07
C SER A 153 -8.94 -1.54 13.82
N SER A 154 -9.89 -2.22 13.20
CA SER A 154 -11.18 -2.56 13.80
C SER A 154 -11.38 -4.07 13.82
N ARG A 155 -12.09 -4.58 14.82
CA ARG A 155 -12.47 -5.98 14.90
C ARG A 155 -13.76 -6.26 14.14
N ASP A 156 -14.71 -5.36 14.25
CA ASP A 156 -16.10 -5.56 13.80
C ASP A 156 -16.47 -4.69 12.61
N PHE A 157 -15.65 -3.67 12.29
CA PHE A 157 -15.88 -2.71 11.18
C PHE A 157 -17.27 -2.06 11.26
N GLU A 158 -17.72 -1.75 12.49
CA GLU A 158 -19.08 -1.31 12.75
C GLU A 158 -19.42 0.00 12.05
N ARG A 159 -18.54 1.01 12.15
CA ARG A 159 -18.73 2.31 11.51
C ARG A 159 -18.75 2.18 9.99
N SER A 160 -17.82 1.43 9.42
CA SER A 160 -17.72 1.20 7.98
C SER A 160 -18.97 0.51 7.44
N ARG A 161 -19.47 -0.50 8.15
CA ARG A 161 -20.73 -1.17 7.80
C ARG A 161 -21.92 -0.24 7.95
N GLN A 162 -21.99 0.54 9.02
CA GLN A 162 -23.07 1.52 9.19
C GLN A 162 -23.10 2.56 8.07
N PHE A 163 -21.95 3.05 7.62
CA PHE A 163 -21.90 4.02 6.53
C PHE A 163 -22.34 3.42 5.20
N LEU A 164 -21.99 2.16 4.89
CA LEU A 164 -22.52 1.48 3.71
C LEU A 164 -24.04 1.45 3.66
N TRP A 165 -24.71 1.26 4.82
CA TRP A 165 -26.18 1.20 4.88
C TRP A 165 -26.86 2.56 4.99
N LYS A 166 -26.22 3.55 5.60
CA LYS A 166 -26.82 4.86 5.88
C LYS A 166 -26.47 5.93 4.85
N ASP A 167 -25.30 5.84 4.23
CA ASP A 167 -24.74 6.85 3.31
C ASP A 167 -24.00 6.14 2.16
N GLY A 168 -24.75 5.44 1.33
CA GLY A 168 -24.21 4.73 0.17
C GLY A 168 -23.55 5.67 -0.84
N ASP A 169 -24.10 6.86 -1.06
CA ASP A 169 -23.56 7.86 -1.99
C ASP A 169 -22.24 8.43 -1.46
N GLY A 170 -22.17 8.77 -0.18
CA GLY A 170 -20.92 9.21 0.45
C GLY A 170 -19.83 8.11 0.42
N MET A 171 -20.23 6.85 0.62
CA MET A 171 -19.30 5.74 0.51
C MET A 171 -18.79 5.57 -0.94
N ALA A 172 -19.65 5.74 -1.94
CA ALA A 172 -19.23 5.70 -3.35
C ALA A 172 -18.22 6.81 -3.66
N LEU A 173 -18.45 8.04 -3.19
CA LEU A 173 -17.50 9.14 -3.33
C LEU A 173 -16.13 8.84 -2.70
N LEU A 174 -16.12 8.26 -1.50
CA LEU A 174 -14.87 7.84 -0.84
C LEU A 174 -14.15 6.77 -1.64
N MET A 175 -14.87 5.76 -2.12
CA MET A 175 -14.29 4.68 -2.92
C MET A 175 -13.74 5.20 -4.24
N ASP A 176 -14.49 6.02 -4.99
CA ASP A 176 -14.05 6.61 -6.25
C ASP A 176 -12.78 7.46 -6.06
N ARG A 177 -12.73 8.24 -4.98
CA ARG A 177 -11.54 9.03 -4.67
C ARG A 177 -10.32 8.13 -4.43
N LEU A 178 -10.45 7.12 -3.58
CA LEU A 178 -9.36 6.20 -3.27
C LEU A 178 -8.92 5.37 -4.48
N VAL A 179 -9.85 4.99 -5.37
CA VAL A 179 -9.51 4.32 -6.64
C VAL A 179 -8.66 5.23 -7.52
N ASN A 180 -9.10 6.47 -7.76
CA ASN A 180 -8.38 7.41 -8.62
C ASN A 180 -6.98 7.75 -8.07
N ASP A 181 -6.87 8.01 -6.77
CA ASP A 181 -5.59 8.29 -6.13
C ASP A 181 -4.67 7.05 -6.15
N SER A 182 -5.23 5.83 -6.01
CA SER A 182 -4.48 4.58 -6.12
C SER A 182 -3.95 4.35 -7.55
N ILE A 183 -4.76 4.62 -8.58
CA ILE A 183 -4.34 4.52 -9.98
C ILE A 183 -3.15 5.45 -10.24
N THR A 184 -3.27 6.72 -9.84
CA THR A 184 -2.22 7.72 -9.99
C THR A 184 -0.94 7.31 -9.27
N TYR A 185 -1.07 6.83 -8.04
CA TYR A 185 0.06 6.38 -7.23
C TYR A 185 0.75 5.13 -7.78
N LEU A 186 -0.02 4.15 -8.26
CA LEU A 186 0.55 2.93 -8.85
C LEU A 186 1.21 3.22 -10.22
N ALA A 187 0.64 4.11 -11.04
CA ALA A 187 1.26 4.53 -12.30
C ALA A 187 2.64 5.16 -12.04
N ALA A 188 2.73 6.08 -11.08
CA ALA A 188 4.01 6.69 -10.71
C ALA A 188 5.03 5.66 -10.17
N LYS A 189 4.58 4.58 -9.51
CA LYS A 189 5.47 3.47 -9.10
C LYS A 189 6.02 2.69 -10.28
N VAL A 190 5.23 2.48 -11.33
CA VAL A 190 5.71 1.84 -12.57
C VAL A 190 6.76 2.71 -13.23
N GLU A 191 6.51 4.00 -13.37
CA GLU A 191 7.48 4.97 -13.92
C GLU A 191 8.77 5.01 -13.10
N ALA A 192 8.68 4.83 -11.78
CA ALA A 192 9.83 4.75 -10.88
C ALA A 192 10.59 3.42 -10.92
N GLY A 193 10.11 2.42 -11.67
CA GLY A 193 10.81 1.16 -11.92
C GLY A 193 10.20 -0.09 -11.27
N ALA A 194 8.95 -0.04 -10.81
CA ALA A 194 8.24 -1.25 -10.40
C ALA A 194 7.88 -2.12 -11.61
N ASP A 195 8.18 -3.42 -11.54
CA ASP A 195 7.91 -4.40 -12.60
C ASP A 195 6.57 -5.13 -12.40
N THR A 196 6.08 -5.10 -11.17
CA THR A 196 4.86 -5.79 -10.76
C THR A 196 4.12 -4.90 -9.76
N LEU A 197 2.80 -4.85 -9.87
CA LEU A 197 1.94 -4.15 -8.94
C LEU A 197 1.15 -5.12 -8.07
N MET A 198 0.97 -4.78 -6.79
CA MET A 198 0.19 -5.54 -5.84
C MET A 198 -0.81 -4.64 -5.12
N ILE A 199 -2.06 -5.06 -5.04
CA ILE A 199 -3.12 -4.39 -4.28
C ILE A 199 -3.44 -5.25 -3.06
N PHE A 200 -3.24 -4.70 -1.85
CA PHE A 200 -3.49 -5.43 -0.60
C PHE A 200 -4.88 -5.15 -0.07
N ASP A 201 -5.76 -6.15 -0.14
CA ASP A 201 -7.10 -6.08 0.42
C ASP A 201 -7.25 -6.95 1.66
N SER A 202 -6.66 -6.49 2.75
CA SER A 202 -6.64 -7.22 4.03
C SER A 202 -8.03 -7.36 4.66
N TRP A 203 -8.97 -6.49 4.32
CA TRP A 203 -10.30 -6.41 4.92
C TRP A 203 -11.44 -6.75 3.95
N ALA A 204 -11.13 -7.38 2.81
CA ALA A 204 -12.12 -7.80 1.81
C ALA A 204 -13.29 -8.59 2.44
N SER A 205 -13.01 -9.47 3.39
CA SER A 205 -14.02 -10.28 4.08
C SER A 205 -14.98 -9.48 4.98
N ALA A 206 -14.66 -8.22 5.28
CA ALA A 206 -15.51 -7.34 6.07
C ALA A 206 -16.63 -6.67 5.24
N VAL A 207 -16.53 -6.71 3.90
CA VAL A 207 -17.58 -6.17 3.01
C VAL A 207 -18.83 -7.02 3.12
N PRO A 208 -20.01 -6.45 3.47
CA PRO A 208 -21.25 -7.20 3.43
C PRO A 208 -21.59 -7.64 1.99
N SER A 209 -22.05 -8.88 1.82
CA SER A 209 -22.27 -9.50 0.50
C SER A 209 -23.05 -8.64 -0.52
N PRO A 210 -24.10 -7.90 -0.16
CA PRO A 210 -24.82 -7.05 -1.12
C PRO A 210 -23.98 -5.91 -1.71
N PHE A 211 -22.90 -5.51 -1.04
CA PHE A 211 -22.03 -4.40 -1.44
C PHE A 211 -20.74 -4.84 -2.15
N ILE A 212 -20.48 -6.13 -2.28
CA ILE A 212 -19.30 -6.63 -3.01
C ILE A 212 -19.26 -6.09 -4.44
N PRO A 213 -20.35 -6.10 -5.25
CA PRO A 213 -20.30 -5.51 -6.59
C PRO A 213 -19.90 -4.04 -6.60
N VAL A 214 -20.46 -3.24 -5.69
CA VAL A 214 -20.17 -1.80 -5.59
C VAL A 214 -18.69 -1.55 -5.24
N SER A 215 -18.15 -2.32 -4.31
CA SER A 215 -16.78 -2.15 -3.83
C SER A 215 -15.70 -2.62 -4.82
N TYR A 216 -16.04 -3.53 -5.74
CA TYR A 216 -15.06 -4.15 -6.65
C TYR A 216 -15.31 -3.89 -8.13
N THR A 217 -16.48 -3.40 -8.53
CA THR A 217 -16.76 -3.07 -9.94
C THR A 217 -15.87 -1.94 -10.44
N HIS A 218 -15.56 -0.97 -9.60
CA HIS A 218 -14.67 0.15 -9.94
C HIS A 218 -13.24 -0.30 -10.23
N LEU A 219 -12.75 -1.33 -9.54
CA LEU A 219 -11.42 -1.90 -9.81
C LEU A 219 -11.36 -2.59 -11.19
N ARG A 220 -12.46 -3.21 -11.64
CA ARG A 220 -12.53 -3.87 -12.95
C ARG A 220 -12.70 -2.90 -14.13
N ALA A 221 -13.31 -1.74 -13.92
CA ALA A 221 -13.55 -0.78 -14.99
C ALA A 221 -12.27 -0.18 -15.60
N HIS A 222 -11.13 -0.37 -14.94
CA HIS A 222 -9.82 0.12 -15.38
C HIS A 222 -8.87 -1.00 -15.88
N GLU A 223 -9.36 -2.23 -16.02
CA GLU A 223 -8.59 -3.37 -16.55
C GLU A 223 -8.63 -3.49 -18.10
N THR A 224 -9.24 -2.53 -18.80
CA THR A 224 -9.32 -2.52 -20.29
C THR A 224 -8.44 -1.41 -20.90
#